data_dc711ceb421e364790cd4e10446fbb79
#
_entry.id   dc711ceb421e364790cd4e10446fbb79
#
_cell.length_a   1.000
_cell.length_b   1.000
_cell.length_c   1.000
_cell.angle_alpha   90.00
_cell.angle_beta   90.00
_cell.angle_gamma   90.00
#
_symmetry.space_group_name_H-M   'P 1'
#
loop_
_entity.id
_entity.type
_entity.pdbx_description
1 polymer ?
#
loop_
_entity_poly.entity_id
_entity_poly.type
_entity_poly.pdbx_seq_one_letter_code
_entity_poly.pdbx_strand_id
1 'polypeptide(L)'
;EIMLYDEPTAGLDPITCMDINNLINQVNEEYKTTSIIITHDLTCAKVTGDRMAVLLDGHFGNTGKFEEVFEHAVDGRVKSFYDYNFIQQ
;
A
#
# COMPACT_ATOMS: atom_id res chain seq x y z
N GLU A 1 -2.79 10.66 17.40
CA GLU A 1 -1.77 9.61 17.49
C GLU A 1 -1.43 9.08 16.09
N ILE A 2 -0.16 8.83 15.84
CA ILE A 2 0.31 8.33 14.56
C ILE A 2 0.82 6.90 14.75
N MET A 3 0.30 5.98 13.94
CA MET A 3 0.76 4.60 13.91
C MET A 3 1.67 4.38 12.71
N LEU A 4 2.74 3.64 12.89
CA LEU A 4 3.66 3.29 11.82
C LEU A 4 3.68 1.78 11.64
N TYR A 5 3.35 1.32 10.44
CA TYR A 5 3.42 -0.10 10.07
C TYR A 5 4.51 -0.28 9.02
N ASP A 6 5.46 -1.15 9.29
CA ASP A 6 6.55 -1.44 8.36
C ASP A 6 6.40 -2.86 7.85
N GLU A 7 6.01 -2.99 6.57
CA GLU A 7 5.81 -4.27 5.89
C GLU A 7 4.92 -5.23 6.69
N PRO A 8 3.69 -4.81 7.04
CA PRO A 8 2.88 -5.59 7.98
C PRO A 8 2.44 -6.96 7.46
N THR A 9 2.45 -7.17 6.14
CA THR A 9 2.05 -8.46 5.54
C THR A 9 3.21 -9.24 4.96
N ALA A 10 4.45 -8.79 5.16
CA ALA A 10 5.62 -9.45 4.59
C ALA A 10 5.77 -10.89 5.11
N GLY A 11 5.97 -11.82 4.18
CA GLY A 11 6.18 -13.22 4.53
C GLY A 11 4.94 -14.00 4.95
N LEU A 12 3.76 -13.38 4.87
CA LEU A 12 2.50 -14.03 5.26
C LEU A 12 1.77 -14.58 4.03
N ASP A 13 0.99 -15.64 4.27
CA ASP A 13 0.13 -16.19 3.23
C ASP A 13 -1.03 -15.24 2.92
N PRO A 14 -1.72 -15.41 1.77
CA PRO A 14 -2.77 -14.46 1.37
C PRO A 14 -3.93 -14.34 2.36
N ILE A 15 -4.32 -15.42 3.02
CA ILE A 15 -5.43 -15.38 3.98
C ILE A 15 -5.04 -14.57 5.20
N THR A 16 -3.83 -14.79 5.72
CA THR A 16 -3.33 -14.04 6.87
C THR A 16 -3.12 -12.57 6.50
N CYS A 17 -2.67 -12.29 5.26
CA CYS A 17 -2.57 -10.91 4.78
C CYS A 17 -3.91 -10.20 4.83
N MET A 18 -4.99 -10.86 4.41
CA MET A 18 -6.34 -10.29 4.49
C MET A 18 -6.72 -9.97 5.93
N ASP A 19 -6.43 -10.88 6.84
CA ASP A 19 -6.75 -10.69 8.26
C ASP A 19 -6.00 -9.49 8.83
N ILE A 20 -4.72 -9.35 8.52
CA ILE A 20 -3.91 -8.22 8.97
C ILE A 20 -4.43 -6.90 8.37
N ASN A 21 -4.73 -6.88 7.07
CA ASN A 21 -5.27 -5.69 6.43
C ASN A 21 -6.60 -5.26 7.06
N ASN A 22 -7.47 -6.20 7.33
CA ASN A 22 -8.74 -5.92 7.99
C ASN A 22 -8.55 -5.39 9.41
N LEU A 23 -7.58 -5.94 10.13
CA LEU A 23 -7.25 -5.49 11.48
C LEU A 23 -6.74 -4.05 11.46
N ILE A 24 -5.87 -3.70 10.51
CA ILE A 24 -5.37 -2.34 10.37
C ILE A 24 -6.52 -1.36 10.14
N ASN A 25 -7.42 -1.70 9.22
CA ASN A 25 -8.58 -0.86 8.92
C ASN A 25 -9.50 -0.72 10.14
N GLN A 26 -9.70 -1.80 10.88
CA GLN A 26 -10.53 -1.78 12.07
C GLN A 26 -9.94 -0.88 13.16
N VAL A 27 -8.64 -0.98 13.39
CA VAL A 27 -7.95 -0.14 14.37
C VAL A 27 -8.03 1.33 13.98
N ASN A 28 -7.79 1.64 12.70
CA ASN A 28 -7.85 3.01 12.21
C ASN A 28 -9.24 3.61 12.38
N GLU A 29 -10.27 2.83 12.08
CA GLU A 29 -11.65 3.29 12.19
C GLU A 29 -12.07 3.46 13.65
N GLU A 30 -11.74 2.48 14.50
CA GLU A 30 -12.17 2.47 15.89
C GLU A 30 -11.49 3.55 16.72
N TYR A 31 -10.18 3.75 16.51
CA TYR A 31 -9.38 4.69 17.31
C TYR A 31 -9.09 5.99 16.58
N LYS A 32 -9.57 6.16 15.37
CA LYS A 32 -9.36 7.37 14.56
C LYS A 32 -7.87 7.73 14.45
N THR A 33 -7.02 6.73 14.28
CA THR A 33 -5.58 6.94 14.17
C THR A 33 -5.21 7.42 12.77
N THR A 34 -4.14 8.19 12.69
CA THR A 34 -3.45 8.47 11.43
C THR A 34 -2.35 7.43 11.28
N SER A 35 -2.33 6.73 10.15
CA SER A 35 -1.40 5.63 9.94
C SER A 35 -0.51 5.87 8.73
N ILE A 36 0.77 5.52 8.88
CA ILE A 36 1.72 5.46 7.77
C ILE A 36 2.09 4.00 7.59
N ILE A 37 1.86 3.47 6.40
CA ILE A 37 2.12 2.06 6.09
C ILE A 37 3.18 1.99 5.00
N ILE A 38 4.28 1.32 5.31
CA ILE A 38 5.38 1.10 4.36
C ILE A 38 5.25 -0.33 3.85
N THR A 39 5.04 -0.49 2.55
CA THR A 39 4.88 -1.83 1.98
C THR A 39 5.18 -1.80 0.48
N HIS A 40 5.65 -2.93 -0.07
CA HIS A 40 5.65 -3.16 -1.51
C HIS A 40 4.56 -4.15 -1.93
N ASP A 41 3.68 -4.51 -1.02
CA ASP A 41 2.48 -5.28 -1.33
C ASP A 41 1.37 -4.31 -1.73
N LEU A 42 1.10 -4.20 -3.04
CA LEU A 42 0.11 -3.25 -3.54
C LEU A 42 -1.31 -3.61 -3.15
N THR A 43 -1.59 -4.87 -2.87
CA THR A 43 -2.90 -5.26 -2.33
C THR A 43 -3.09 -4.67 -0.94
N CYS A 44 -2.08 -4.75 -0.09
CA CYS A 44 -2.10 -4.11 1.22
C CYS A 44 -2.31 -2.60 1.08
N ALA A 45 -1.56 -1.96 0.20
CA ALA A 45 -1.68 -0.52 -0.01
C ALA A 45 -3.09 -0.15 -0.47
N LYS A 46 -3.65 -0.90 -1.41
CA LYS A 46 -4.98 -0.63 -1.95
C LYS A 46 -6.07 -0.78 -0.91
N VAL A 47 -5.98 -1.81 -0.07
CA VAL A 47 -7.02 -2.13 0.92
C VAL A 47 -6.95 -1.20 2.12
N THR A 48 -5.75 -0.82 2.56
CA THR A 48 -5.56 -0.09 3.82
C THR A 48 -5.29 1.39 3.65
N GLY A 49 -4.84 1.84 2.47
CA GLY A 49 -4.40 3.22 2.27
C GLY A 49 -5.48 4.09 1.64
N ASP A 50 -5.57 5.32 2.12
CA ASP A 50 -6.41 6.36 1.50
C ASP A 50 -5.62 7.09 0.43
N ARG A 51 -4.36 7.38 0.74
CA ARG A 51 -3.44 8.03 -0.18
C ARG A 51 -2.10 7.32 -0.13
N MET A 52 -1.38 7.35 -1.22
CA MET A 52 -0.10 6.67 -1.29
C MET A 52 0.92 7.46 -2.09
N ALA A 53 2.18 7.14 -1.86
CA ALA A 53 3.30 7.71 -2.57
C ALA A 53 4.28 6.59 -2.89
N VAL A 54 4.87 6.65 -4.08
CA VAL A 54 5.88 5.67 -4.48
C VAL A 54 7.26 6.27 -4.23
N LEU A 55 8.12 5.52 -3.56
CA LEU A 55 9.50 5.93 -3.29
C LEU A 55 10.41 5.27 -4.32
N LEU A 56 11.05 6.07 -5.16
CA LEU A 56 11.99 5.62 -6.17
C LEU A 56 13.26 6.46 -6.10
N ASP A 57 14.41 5.79 -6.08
CA ASP A 57 15.73 6.43 -6.08
C ASP A 57 15.87 7.49 -4.97
N GLY A 58 15.31 7.21 -3.80
CA GLY A 58 15.39 8.11 -2.66
C GLY A 58 14.44 9.30 -2.70
N HIS A 59 13.56 9.35 -3.68
CA HIS A 59 12.59 10.45 -3.83
C HIS A 59 11.18 9.91 -3.92
N PHE A 60 10.22 10.65 -3.35
CA PHE A 60 8.82 10.34 -3.54
C PHE A 60 8.40 10.79 -4.94
N GLY A 61 7.79 9.86 -5.66
CA GLY A 61 7.18 10.15 -6.96
C GLY A 61 5.78 10.71 -6.80
N ASN A 62 4.88 10.31 -7.70
CA ASN A 62 3.49 10.75 -7.64
C ASN A 62 2.83 10.33 -6.35
N THR A 63 1.98 11.21 -5.83
CA THR A 63 1.16 10.94 -4.66
C THR A 63 -0.30 11.09 -5.03
N GLY A 64 -1.17 10.39 -4.32
CA GLY A 64 -2.61 10.47 -4.56
C GLY A 64 -3.30 9.18 -4.19
N LYS A 65 -4.50 8.98 -4.74
CA LYS A 65 -5.24 7.75 -4.57
C LYS A 65 -4.60 6.64 -5.40
N PHE A 66 -4.95 5.39 -5.06
CA PHE A 66 -4.36 4.23 -5.71
C PHE A 66 -4.49 4.29 -7.24
N GLU A 67 -5.66 4.62 -7.74
CA GLU A 67 -5.91 4.70 -9.18
C GLU A 67 -5.03 5.75 -9.84
N GLU A 68 -4.86 6.88 -9.18
CA GLU A 68 -4.05 7.98 -9.73
C GLU A 68 -2.57 7.63 -9.80
N VAL A 69 -2.08 6.91 -8.79
CA VAL A 69 -0.65 6.59 -8.70
C VAL A 69 -0.28 5.41 -9.59
N PHE A 70 -1.13 4.37 -9.64
CA PHE A 70 -0.77 3.11 -10.27
C PHE A 70 -1.53 2.81 -11.55
N GLU A 71 -2.84 2.99 -11.59
CA GLU A 71 -3.63 2.60 -12.77
C GLU A 71 -3.45 3.58 -13.92
N HIS A 72 -3.13 4.82 -13.61
CA HIS A 72 -2.84 5.86 -14.60
C HIS A 72 -1.39 6.32 -14.53
N ALA A 73 -0.50 5.39 -14.16
CA ALA A 73 0.92 5.71 -14.00
C ALA A 73 1.57 6.11 -15.33
N VAL A 74 2.28 7.23 -15.30
CA VAL A 74 3.07 7.70 -16.44
C VAL A 74 4.49 7.15 -16.39
N ASP A 75 5.06 7.00 -15.18
CA ASP A 75 6.40 6.47 -14.99
C ASP A 75 6.41 4.97 -15.26
N GLY A 76 7.29 4.52 -16.16
CA GLY A 76 7.38 3.13 -16.55
C GLY A 76 7.73 2.18 -15.41
N ARG A 77 8.52 2.63 -14.43
CA ARG A 77 8.88 1.80 -13.28
C ARG A 77 7.70 1.60 -12.35
N VAL A 78 6.89 2.61 -12.16
CA VAL A 78 5.66 2.50 -11.36
C VAL A 78 4.69 1.54 -12.03
N LYS A 79 4.53 1.66 -13.33
CA LYS A 79 3.68 0.76 -14.10
C LYS A 79 4.19 -0.69 -14.02
N SER A 80 5.49 -0.90 -14.13
CA SER A 80 6.07 -2.23 -14.03
C SER A 80 5.85 -2.84 -12.65
N PHE A 81 5.94 -2.05 -11.60
CA PHE A 81 5.68 -2.49 -10.25
C PHE A 81 4.21 -2.92 -10.09
N TYR A 82 3.29 -2.15 -10.61
CA TYR A 82 1.87 -2.49 -10.61
C TYR A 82 1.63 -3.80 -11.37
N ASP A 83 2.19 -3.92 -12.58
CA ASP A 83 2.02 -5.09 -13.41
C ASP A 83 2.55 -6.35 -12.72
N TYR A 84 3.71 -6.25 -12.08
CA TYR A 84 4.28 -7.38 -11.35
C TYR A 84 3.33 -7.87 -10.25
N ASN A 85 2.71 -6.94 -9.53
CA ASN A 85 1.84 -7.30 -8.42
C ASN A 85 0.49 -7.88 -8.85
N PHE A 86 -0.05 -7.43 -9.99
CA PHE A 86 -1.43 -7.77 -10.35
C PHE A 86 -1.58 -8.55 -11.63
N ILE A 87 -0.60 -8.51 -12.52
CA ILE A 87 -0.74 -9.11 -13.85
C ILE A 87 0.11 -10.37 -13.99
N GLN A 88 1.30 -10.41 -13.41
CA GLN A 88 2.24 -11.51 -13.56
C GLN A 88 2.15 -12.56 -12.47
N GLN A 89 1.17 -12.49 -11.62
CA GLN A 89 0.99 -13.47 -10.55
C GLN A 89 0.00 -14.56 -10.94
#